data_c39421ac4131440a2a9bf547813491c1
#
_entry.id   c39421ac4131440a2a9bf547813491c1
#
_cell.length_a   1.000
_cell.length_b   1.000
_cell.length_c   1.000
_cell.angle_alpha   90.00
_cell.angle_beta   90.00
_cell.angle_gamma   90.00
#
_symmetry.space_group_name_H-M   'P 1'
#
loop_
_entity.id
_entity.type
_entity.pdbx_description
1 polymer ?
#
loop_
_entity_poly.entity_id
_entity_poly.type
_entity_poly.pdbx_seq_one_letter_code
_entity_poly.pdbx_strand_id
1 'polypeptide(L)'
;QNYINVIVKADFFKFFKNSVVVTIIFVLLATTINAMIGYALGMLNFRGKAIIISTIVALSIIPTESIIINRFMTVNSLGMLNTYIGLAIPSVAYPMYMYLYYNHFKGMPKELQEAAIIDGASYWKIFTKIMMPLSKPIITTVAIMAFIRSWSDLLWPTLVTRDGTYRTLPLALKSLFSDTYTDWGQVFAFSTLMVIPTMILFLVFQKQFVASVTSSGIKG
;
A
#
# COMPACT_ATOMS: atom_id res chain seq x y z
N GLN A 1 -5.23 -21.03 -26.59
CA GLN A 1 -5.37 -22.18 -25.66
C GLN A 1 -4.84 -21.85 -24.27
N ASN A 2 -3.65 -21.27 -24.14
CA ASN A 2 -3.00 -20.98 -22.84
C ASN A 2 -3.83 -20.07 -21.94
N TYR A 3 -4.45 -19.00 -22.47
CA TYR A 3 -5.36 -18.13 -21.71
C TYR A 3 -6.59 -18.88 -21.17
N ILE A 4 -7.18 -19.78 -21.98
CA ILE A 4 -8.33 -20.58 -21.54
C ILE A 4 -7.91 -21.53 -20.41
N ASN A 5 -6.75 -22.18 -20.54
CA ASN A 5 -6.22 -23.06 -19.49
C ASN A 5 -5.97 -22.29 -18.18
N VAL A 6 -5.40 -21.10 -18.26
CA VAL A 6 -5.14 -20.24 -17.08
C VAL A 6 -6.43 -19.80 -16.43
N ILE A 7 -7.41 -19.38 -17.20
CA ILE A 7 -8.70 -18.89 -16.69
C ILE A 7 -9.49 -20.02 -16.03
N VAL A 8 -9.59 -21.19 -16.69
CA VAL A 8 -10.46 -22.28 -16.26
C VAL A 8 -9.76 -23.28 -15.34
N LYS A 9 -8.54 -23.74 -15.72
CA LYS A 9 -7.85 -24.82 -14.96
C LYS A 9 -7.01 -24.28 -13.80
N ALA A 10 -6.45 -23.07 -13.93
CA ALA A 10 -5.63 -22.47 -12.88
C ALA A 10 -6.42 -21.53 -11.95
N ASP A 11 -7.75 -21.55 -11.97
CA ASP A 11 -8.62 -20.75 -11.09
C ASP A 11 -8.24 -19.24 -11.04
N PHE A 12 -7.82 -18.65 -12.17
CA PHE A 12 -7.31 -17.29 -12.23
C PHE A 12 -8.23 -16.27 -11.53
N PHE A 13 -9.52 -16.33 -11.76
CA PHE A 13 -10.47 -15.38 -11.17
C PHE A 13 -10.58 -15.48 -9.66
N LYS A 14 -10.37 -16.66 -9.07
CA LYS A 14 -10.30 -16.82 -7.61
C LYS A 14 -9.12 -16.04 -7.04
N PHE A 15 -7.94 -16.20 -7.62
CA PHE A 15 -6.72 -15.53 -7.16
C PHE A 15 -6.74 -14.02 -7.48
N PHE A 16 -7.34 -13.64 -8.62
CA PHE A 16 -7.59 -12.26 -8.98
C PHE A 16 -8.47 -11.57 -7.93
N LYS A 17 -9.62 -12.17 -7.57
CA LYS A 17 -10.49 -11.67 -6.49
C LYS A 17 -9.71 -11.48 -5.19
N ASN A 18 -8.91 -12.46 -4.79
CA ASN A 18 -8.11 -12.37 -3.56
C ASN A 18 -7.14 -11.19 -3.60
N SER A 19 -6.39 -11.05 -4.71
CA SER A 19 -5.48 -9.91 -4.89
C SER A 19 -6.21 -8.57 -4.84
N VAL A 20 -7.37 -8.46 -5.49
CA VAL A 20 -8.20 -7.25 -5.46
C VAL A 20 -8.66 -6.94 -4.05
N VAL A 21 -9.20 -7.91 -3.32
CA VAL A 21 -9.68 -7.71 -1.93
C VAL A 21 -8.54 -7.27 -1.01
N VAL A 22 -7.40 -7.99 -1.03
CA VAL A 22 -6.22 -7.65 -0.21
C VAL A 22 -5.73 -6.24 -0.55
N THR A 23 -5.59 -5.93 -1.84
CA THR A 23 -5.09 -4.63 -2.30
C THR A 23 -6.04 -3.49 -1.93
N ILE A 24 -7.36 -3.66 -2.07
CA ILE A 24 -8.33 -2.63 -1.65
C ILE A 24 -8.23 -2.37 -0.15
N ILE A 25 -8.23 -3.42 0.69
CA ILE A 25 -8.10 -3.28 2.14
C ILE A 25 -6.78 -2.56 2.47
N PHE A 26 -5.68 -3.01 1.88
CA PHE A 26 -4.36 -2.43 2.10
C PHE A 26 -4.30 -0.95 1.71
N VAL A 27 -4.74 -0.58 0.50
CA VAL A 27 -4.70 0.79 -0.01
C VAL A 27 -5.56 1.72 0.85
N LEU A 28 -6.78 1.32 1.20
CA LEU A 28 -7.67 2.14 2.03
C LEU A 28 -7.08 2.38 3.41
N LEU A 29 -6.57 1.36 4.07
CA LEU A 29 -5.98 1.48 5.39
C LEU A 29 -4.63 2.22 5.34
N ALA A 30 -3.77 1.92 4.37
CA ALA A 30 -2.48 2.58 4.23
C ALA A 30 -2.62 4.07 3.96
N THR A 31 -3.51 4.48 3.05
CA THR A 31 -3.74 5.89 2.78
C THR A 31 -4.31 6.62 4.00
N THR A 32 -5.27 6.02 4.70
CA THR A 32 -5.95 6.67 5.84
C THR A 32 -5.05 6.75 7.06
N ILE A 33 -4.47 5.62 7.49
CA ILE A 33 -3.69 5.56 8.75
C ILE A 33 -2.41 6.39 8.63
N ASN A 34 -1.68 6.28 7.52
CA ASN A 34 -0.47 7.07 7.35
C ASN A 34 -0.75 8.57 7.16
N ALA A 35 -1.91 8.94 6.58
CA ALA A 35 -2.34 10.33 6.51
C ALA A 35 -2.67 10.90 7.91
N MET A 36 -3.34 10.14 8.78
CA MET A 36 -3.61 10.54 10.16
C MET A 36 -2.31 10.79 10.93
N ILE A 37 -1.35 9.87 10.82
CA ILE A 37 -0.02 10.01 11.46
C ILE A 37 0.72 11.22 10.89
N GLY A 38 0.75 11.36 9.56
CA GLY A 38 1.40 12.48 8.88
C GLY A 38 0.78 13.83 9.24
N TYR A 39 -0.56 13.92 9.36
CA TYR A 39 -1.25 15.12 9.80
C TYR A 39 -0.90 15.48 11.25
N ALA A 40 -0.93 14.52 12.16
CA ALA A 40 -0.55 14.75 13.55
C ALA A 40 0.90 15.27 13.65
N LEU A 41 1.81 14.65 12.92
CA LEU A 41 3.22 15.05 12.88
C LEU A 41 3.47 16.34 12.10
N GLY A 42 2.67 16.68 11.09
CA GLY A 42 2.82 17.89 10.29
C GLY A 42 2.26 19.15 10.97
N MET A 43 1.03 19.03 11.48
CA MET A 43 0.20 20.16 11.89
C MET A 43 0.07 20.34 13.40
N LEU A 44 0.13 19.24 14.20
CA LEU A 44 -0.04 19.36 15.64
C LEU A 44 1.28 19.62 16.37
N ASN A 45 1.18 20.31 17.52
CA ASN A 45 2.33 20.58 18.40
C ASN A 45 2.19 19.74 19.66
N PHE A 46 3.16 18.83 19.89
CA PHE A 46 3.22 18.01 21.10
C PHE A 46 4.66 17.65 21.45
N ARG A 47 4.89 17.27 22.71
CA ARG A 47 6.22 16.86 23.20
C ARG A 47 6.65 15.55 22.57
N GLY A 48 7.92 15.43 22.19
CA GLY A 48 8.46 14.20 21.58
C GLY A 48 8.27 14.08 20.07
N LYS A 49 7.59 15.02 19.41
CA LYS A 49 7.36 15.03 17.96
C LYS A 49 8.65 14.80 17.14
N ALA A 50 9.73 15.50 17.50
CA ALA A 50 11.02 15.38 16.80
C ALA A 50 11.59 13.96 16.89
N ILE A 51 11.48 13.32 18.05
CA ILE A 51 11.95 11.94 18.27
C ILE A 51 11.15 10.98 17.37
N ILE A 52 9.83 11.12 17.32
CA ILE A 52 8.98 10.26 16.46
C ILE A 52 9.36 10.42 14.98
N ILE A 53 9.55 11.67 14.51
CA ILE A 53 9.95 11.93 13.13
C ILE A 53 11.31 11.30 12.82
N SER A 54 12.30 11.49 13.70
CA SER A 54 13.62 10.88 13.54
C SER A 54 13.58 9.36 13.52
N THR A 55 12.72 8.76 14.35
CA THR A 55 12.49 7.31 14.37
C THR A 55 11.86 6.83 13.06
N ILE A 56 10.85 7.52 12.53
CA ILE A 56 10.23 7.18 11.23
C ILE A 56 11.26 7.24 10.10
N VAL A 57 12.11 8.28 10.08
CA VAL A 57 13.18 8.39 9.08
C VAL A 57 14.19 7.25 9.23
N ALA A 58 14.63 6.94 10.44
CA ALA A 58 15.55 5.82 10.71
C ALA A 58 14.95 4.48 10.29
N LEU A 59 13.67 4.22 10.59
CA LEU A 59 12.95 3.01 10.19
C LEU A 59 12.78 2.89 8.66
N SER A 60 12.79 4.01 7.93
CA SER A 60 12.70 3.99 6.46
C SER A 60 13.95 3.40 5.79
N ILE A 61 15.08 3.36 6.49
CA ILE A 61 16.34 2.80 6.00
C ILE A 61 16.40 1.28 6.22
N ILE A 62 15.63 0.75 7.18
CA ILE A 62 15.65 -0.67 7.52
C ILE A 62 14.82 -1.44 6.48
N PRO A 63 15.43 -2.45 5.80
CA PRO A 63 14.68 -3.30 4.89
C PRO A 63 13.54 -4.03 5.62
N THR A 64 12.34 -3.99 5.04
CA THR A 64 11.14 -4.62 5.64
C THR A 64 11.28 -6.13 5.78
N GLU A 65 12.12 -6.75 4.98
CA GLU A 65 12.44 -8.17 5.00
C GLU A 65 13.18 -8.59 6.27
N SER A 66 13.97 -7.69 6.86
CA SER A 66 14.71 -7.96 8.10
C SER A 66 13.80 -8.24 9.31
N ILE A 67 12.58 -7.73 9.30
CA ILE A 67 11.61 -7.90 10.40
C ILE A 67 10.49 -8.91 10.05
N ILE A 68 10.60 -9.60 8.91
CA ILE A 68 9.52 -10.41 8.37
C ILE A 68 9.17 -11.60 9.29
N ILE A 69 10.16 -12.21 9.93
CA ILE A 69 9.97 -13.34 10.86
C ILE A 69 9.17 -12.88 12.08
N ASN A 70 9.56 -11.76 12.70
CA ASN A 70 8.86 -11.23 13.87
C ASN A 70 7.42 -10.85 13.53
N ARG A 71 7.20 -10.26 12.34
CA ARG A 71 5.86 -9.97 11.83
C ARG A 71 5.03 -11.23 11.65
N PHE A 72 5.61 -12.29 11.09
CA PHE A 72 4.96 -13.59 10.94
C PHE A 72 4.58 -14.17 12.30
N MET A 73 5.48 -14.18 13.28
CA MET A 73 5.21 -14.66 14.63
C MET A 73 4.05 -13.91 15.28
N THR A 74 4.00 -12.59 15.13
CA THR A 74 2.91 -11.76 15.64
C THR A 74 1.57 -12.11 14.98
N VAL A 75 1.53 -12.22 13.66
CA VAL A 75 0.32 -12.58 12.92
C VAL A 75 -0.15 -13.99 13.27
N ASN A 76 0.78 -14.93 13.47
CA ASN A 76 0.48 -16.29 13.90
C ASN A 76 -0.11 -16.32 15.32
N SER A 77 0.48 -15.60 16.27
CA SER A 77 0.00 -15.54 17.67
C SER A 77 -1.39 -14.89 17.79
N LEU A 78 -1.74 -14.00 16.87
CA LEU A 78 -3.05 -13.37 16.79
C LEU A 78 -4.08 -14.22 16.02
N GLY A 79 -3.72 -15.39 15.52
CA GLY A 79 -4.62 -16.27 14.77
C GLY A 79 -5.03 -15.72 13.39
N MET A 80 -4.25 -14.79 12.83
CA MET A 80 -4.60 -14.09 11.59
C MET A 80 -4.02 -14.75 10.33
N LEU A 81 -3.30 -15.90 10.46
CA LEU A 81 -2.80 -16.63 9.30
C LEU A 81 -3.96 -17.10 8.41
N ASN A 82 -3.70 -17.15 7.12
CA ASN A 82 -4.67 -17.61 6.11
C ASN A 82 -5.98 -16.79 6.13
N THR A 83 -5.88 -15.47 6.24
CA THR A 83 -7.00 -14.53 6.19
C THR A 83 -6.65 -13.27 5.38
N TYR A 84 -7.65 -12.56 4.84
CA TYR A 84 -7.44 -11.26 4.18
C TYR A 84 -6.84 -10.21 5.13
N ILE A 85 -7.22 -10.26 6.41
CA ILE A 85 -6.73 -9.35 7.45
C ILE A 85 -5.24 -9.58 7.70
N GLY A 86 -4.82 -10.84 7.85
CA GLY A 86 -3.42 -11.22 8.01
C GLY A 86 -2.55 -10.87 6.80
N LEU A 87 -3.14 -10.88 5.58
CA LEU A 87 -2.46 -10.47 4.37
C LEU A 87 -2.28 -8.94 4.29
N ALA A 88 -3.30 -8.16 4.65
CA ALA A 88 -3.32 -6.71 4.42
C ALA A 88 -2.77 -5.89 5.60
N ILE A 89 -3.24 -6.12 6.84
CA ILE A 89 -3.03 -5.20 7.98
C ILE A 89 -1.56 -5.08 8.42
N PRO A 90 -0.75 -6.14 8.53
CA PRO A 90 0.57 -6.06 9.15
C PRO A 90 1.57 -5.13 8.46
N SER A 91 1.28 -4.71 7.24
CA SER A 91 2.16 -3.85 6.43
C SER A 91 1.58 -2.45 6.16
N VAL A 92 0.42 -2.12 6.74
CA VAL A 92 -0.31 -0.87 6.48
C VAL A 92 0.46 0.37 6.97
N ALA A 93 0.98 0.33 8.19
CA ALA A 93 1.81 1.39 8.74
C ALA A 93 3.21 1.32 8.12
N TYR A 94 3.48 2.22 7.18
CA TYR A 94 4.73 2.22 6.42
C TYR A 94 5.46 3.54 6.56
N PRO A 95 6.72 3.55 7.10
CA PRO A 95 7.44 4.78 7.42
C PRO A 95 7.54 5.77 6.28
N MET A 96 7.77 5.29 5.05
CA MET A 96 7.85 6.16 3.87
C MET A 96 6.53 6.90 3.60
N TYR A 97 5.37 6.25 3.75
CA TYR A 97 4.08 6.89 3.55
C TYR A 97 3.79 7.93 4.65
N MET A 98 4.14 7.62 5.91
CA MET A 98 4.04 8.57 7.03
C MET A 98 4.87 9.81 6.76
N TYR A 99 6.10 9.65 6.28
CA TYR A 99 7.01 10.74 5.98
C TYR A 99 6.54 11.61 4.81
N LEU A 100 5.98 10.99 3.76
CA LEU A 100 5.39 11.72 2.63
C LEU A 100 4.23 12.60 3.09
N TYR A 101 3.31 12.06 3.88
CA TYR A 101 2.20 12.83 4.43
C TYR A 101 2.68 13.91 5.42
N TYR A 102 3.66 13.60 6.28
CA TYR A 102 4.26 14.57 7.18
C TYR A 102 4.81 15.79 6.43
N ASN A 103 5.61 15.58 5.38
CA ASN A 103 6.16 16.67 4.58
C ASN A 103 5.07 17.47 3.87
N HIS A 104 4.06 16.80 3.36
CA HIS A 104 2.92 17.47 2.72
C HIS A 104 2.18 18.38 3.72
N PHE A 105 1.75 17.84 4.86
CA PHE A 105 1.02 18.61 5.86
C PHE A 105 1.87 19.71 6.50
N LYS A 106 3.15 19.47 6.74
CA LYS A 106 4.09 20.47 7.24
C LYS A 106 4.21 21.68 6.32
N GLY A 107 4.07 21.47 5.01
CA GLY A 107 4.12 22.53 3.98
C GLY A 107 2.79 23.27 3.79
N MET A 108 1.71 22.85 4.43
CA MET A 108 0.41 23.53 4.33
C MET A 108 0.36 24.77 5.21
N PRO A 109 -0.39 25.84 4.80
CA PRO A 109 -0.61 27.02 5.63
C PRO A 109 -1.30 26.64 6.95
N LYS A 110 -0.72 27.07 8.07
CA LYS A 110 -1.28 26.82 9.41
C LYS A 110 -2.55 27.62 9.67
N GLU A 111 -2.69 28.74 9.00
CA GLU A 111 -3.83 29.65 9.05
C GLU A 111 -5.15 28.92 8.74
N LEU A 112 -5.11 27.92 7.87
CA LEU A 112 -6.28 27.06 7.56
C LEU A 112 -6.78 26.30 8.79
N GLN A 113 -5.86 25.77 9.59
CA GLN A 113 -6.20 25.07 10.82
C GLN A 113 -6.63 26.03 11.92
N GLU A 114 -5.93 27.16 12.08
CA GLU A 114 -6.20 28.17 13.08
C GLU A 114 -7.58 28.81 12.86
N ALA A 115 -7.92 29.20 11.64
CA ALA A 115 -9.26 29.70 11.30
C ALA A 115 -10.36 28.69 11.64
N ALA A 116 -10.16 27.41 11.28
CA ALA A 116 -11.14 26.38 11.57
C ALA A 116 -11.31 26.11 13.09
N ILE A 117 -10.24 26.27 13.89
CA ILE A 117 -10.31 26.19 15.36
C ILE A 117 -11.13 27.36 15.93
N ILE A 118 -10.94 28.57 15.41
CA ILE A 118 -11.71 29.76 15.80
C ILE A 118 -13.20 29.52 15.50
N ASP A 119 -13.52 28.87 14.38
CA ASP A 119 -14.89 28.47 14.00
C ASP A 119 -15.44 27.28 14.83
N GLY A 120 -14.70 26.82 15.85
CA GLY A 120 -15.12 25.72 16.73
C GLY A 120 -15.02 24.31 16.12
N ALA A 121 -14.25 24.13 15.05
CA ALA A 121 -14.07 22.80 14.47
C ALA A 121 -13.09 21.94 15.31
N SER A 122 -13.47 20.69 15.57
CA SER A 122 -12.56 19.72 16.19
C SER A 122 -11.44 19.32 15.23
N TYR A 123 -10.28 18.87 15.75
CA TYR A 123 -9.17 18.39 14.94
C TYR A 123 -9.56 17.29 13.94
N TRP A 124 -10.49 16.41 14.33
CA TRP A 124 -11.02 15.38 13.45
C TRP A 124 -11.82 15.98 12.27
N LYS A 125 -12.65 17.01 12.55
CA LYS A 125 -13.40 17.72 11.51
C LYS A 125 -12.45 18.48 10.58
N ILE A 126 -11.42 19.12 11.11
CA ILE A 126 -10.37 19.79 10.33
C ILE A 126 -9.66 18.77 9.42
N PHE A 127 -9.19 17.66 9.98
CA PHE A 127 -8.53 16.60 9.22
C PHE A 127 -9.42 16.11 8.07
N THR A 128 -10.65 15.68 8.36
CA THR A 128 -11.50 15.01 7.37
C THR A 128 -12.14 15.95 6.35
N LYS A 129 -12.51 17.19 6.77
CA LYS A 129 -13.28 18.12 5.93
C LYS A 129 -12.45 19.21 5.24
N ILE A 130 -11.25 19.49 5.75
CA ILE A 130 -10.37 20.54 5.20
C ILE A 130 -9.08 19.92 4.66
N MET A 131 -8.31 19.25 5.52
CA MET A 131 -6.96 18.81 5.17
C MET A 131 -6.96 17.66 4.15
N MET A 132 -7.79 16.63 4.34
CA MET A 132 -7.85 15.50 3.40
C MET A 132 -8.33 15.90 2.00
N PRO A 133 -9.39 16.71 1.81
CA PRO A 133 -9.77 17.20 0.48
C PRO A 133 -8.70 18.02 -0.23
N LEU A 134 -7.94 18.84 0.50
CA LEU A 134 -6.83 19.62 -0.05
C LEU A 134 -5.60 18.75 -0.35
N SER A 135 -5.52 17.55 0.23
CA SER A 135 -4.40 16.62 0.09
C SER A 135 -4.59 15.58 -1.02
N LYS A 136 -5.57 15.74 -1.91
CA LYS A 136 -5.83 14.79 -3.01
C LYS A 136 -4.58 14.36 -3.79
N PRO A 137 -3.64 15.25 -4.16
CA PRO A 137 -2.46 14.83 -4.92
C PRO A 137 -1.59 13.83 -4.17
N ILE A 138 -1.28 14.08 -2.89
CA ILE A 138 -0.46 13.17 -2.09
C ILE A 138 -1.20 11.88 -1.75
N ILE A 139 -2.52 11.93 -1.51
CA ILE A 139 -3.35 10.73 -1.31
C ILE A 139 -3.27 9.83 -2.53
N THR A 140 -3.40 10.41 -3.74
CA THR A 140 -3.29 9.67 -4.99
C THR A 140 -1.90 9.03 -5.14
N THR A 141 -0.84 9.78 -4.85
CA THR A 141 0.54 9.25 -4.90
C THR A 141 0.72 8.07 -3.96
N VAL A 142 0.32 8.21 -2.69
CA VAL A 142 0.42 7.11 -1.71
C VAL A 142 -0.47 5.93 -2.09
N ALA A 143 -1.68 6.18 -2.59
CA ALA A 143 -2.59 5.12 -3.05
C ALA A 143 -1.99 4.30 -4.21
N ILE A 144 -1.36 4.96 -5.17
CA ILE A 144 -0.66 4.30 -6.28
C ILE A 144 0.51 3.46 -5.78
N MET A 145 1.34 4.02 -4.90
CA MET A 145 2.48 3.31 -4.32
C MET A 145 2.02 2.09 -3.49
N ALA A 146 0.95 2.26 -2.71
CA ALA A 146 0.36 1.20 -1.91
C ALA A 146 -0.25 0.10 -2.81
N PHE A 147 -0.92 0.47 -3.91
CA PHE A 147 -1.44 -0.50 -4.87
C PHE A 147 -0.30 -1.34 -5.47
N ILE A 148 0.74 -0.70 -6.01
CA ILE A 148 1.87 -1.41 -6.62
C ILE A 148 2.52 -2.36 -5.61
N ARG A 149 2.74 -1.90 -4.38
CA ARG A 149 3.34 -2.69 -3.32
C ARG A 149 2.50 -3.92 -2.96
N SER A 150 1.19 -3.76 -2.76
CA SER A 150 0.30 -4.87 -2.40
C SER A 150 0.03 -5.82 -3.56
N TRP A 151 -0.12 -5.27 -4.78
CA TRP A 151 -0.43 -6.05 -5.98
C TRP A 151 0.70 -6.99 -6.39
N SER A 152 1.95 -6.57 -6.22
CA SER A 152 3.14 -7.34 -6.58
C SER A 152 3.79 -8.12 -5.43
N ASP A 153 3.19 -8.08 -4.22
CA ASP A 153 3.76 -8.78 -3.08
C ASP A 153 3.63 -10.31 -3.22
N LEU A 154 4.77 -10.95 -3.28
CA LEU A 154 4.88 -12.41 -3.30
C LEU A 154 5.33 -12.95 -1.94
N LEU A 155 6.26 -12.25 -1.28
CA LEU A 155 6.96 -12.79 -0.12
C LEU A 155 6.04 -12.96 1.08
N TRP A 156 5.28 -11.91 1.43
CA TRP A 156 4.38 -11.96 2.57
C TRP A 156 3.25 -12.98 2.41
N PRO A 157 2.51 -13.02 1.28
CA PRO A 157 1.53 -14.06 1.02
C PRO A 157 2.10 -15.49 1.07
N THR A 158 3.35 -15.71 0.64
CA THR A 158 4.00 -17.03 0.72
C THR A 158 4.14 -17.50 2.16
N LEU A 159 4.34 -16.61 3.12
CA LEU A 159 4.52 -16.95 4.53
C LEU A 159 3.19 -17.17 5.26
N VAL A 160 2.17 -16.37 4.96
CA VAL A 160 0.95 -16.32 5.77
C VAL A 160 -0.21 -17.15 5.21
N THR A 161 -0.17 -17.53 3.93
CA THR A 161 -1.20 -18.40 3.32
C THR A 161 -0.83 -19.88 3.47
N ARG A 162 -1.76 -20.68 3.95
CA ARG A 162 -1.56 -22.12 4.16
C ARG A 162 -2.14 -22.99 3.04
N ASP A 163 -3.25 -22.54 2.45
CA ASP A 163 -3.98 -23.26 1.41
C ASP A 163 -4.31 -22.38 0.21
N GLY A 164 -5.04 -22.93 -0.76
CA GLY A 164 -5.45 -22.20 -1.97
C GLY A 164 -6.56 -21.17 -1.78
N THR A 165 -7.12 -21.03 -0.56
CA THR A 165 -8.30 -20.18 -0.34
C THR A 165 -8.00 -18.70 -0.48
N TYR A 166 -6.89 -18.24 0.12
CA TYR A 166 -6.50 -16.83 0.16
C TYR A 166 -5.25 -16.49 -0.67
N ARG A 167 -4.80 -17.41 -1.55
CA ARG A 167 -3.67 -17.14 -2.43
C ARG A 167 -3.93 -15.91 -3.29
N THR A 168 -2.91 -15.04 -3.37
CA THR A 168 -2.88 -13.88 -4.27
C THR A 168 -2.33 -14.26 -5.64
N LEU A 169 -2.50 -13.41 -6.65
CA LEU A 169 -2.00 -13.65 -8.01
C LEU A 169 -0.49 -13.95 -8.09
N PRO A 170 0.41 -13.16 -7.44
CA PRO A 170 1.84 -13.48 -7.46
C PRO A 170 2.14 -14.86 -6.89
N LEU A 171 1.47 -15.25 -5.80
CA LEU A 171 1.65 -16.56 -5.19
C LEU A 171 1.06 -17.68 -6.05
N ALA A 172 -0.06 -17.46 -6.73
CA ALA A 172 -0.63 -18.39 -7.67
C ALA A 172 0.24 -18.57 -8.91
N LEU A 173 0.81 -17.48 -9.45
CA LEU A 173 1.78 -17.55 -10.53
C LEU A 173 2.98 -18.43 -10.15
N LYS A 174 3.52 -18.25 -8.92
CA LYS A 174 4.61 -19.09 -8.41
C LYS A 174 4.25 -20.58 -8.43
N SER A 175 3.00 -20.96 -8.21
CA SER A 175 2.57 -22.36 -8.21
C SER A 175 2.50 -23.00 -9.61
N LEU A 176 2.62 -22.23 -10.68
CA LEU A 176 2.72 -22.76 -12.06
C LEU A 176 4.14 -23.25 -12.43
N PHE A 177 5.14 -22.90 -11.61
CA PHE A 177 6.49 -23.44 -11.78
C PHE A 177 6.58 -24.80 -11.11
N SER A 178 7.13 -25.77 -11.80
CA SER A 178 7.33 -27.15 -11.32
C SER A 178 8.78 -27.55 -11.55
N ASP A 179 9.31 -28.35 -10.63
CA ASP A 179 10.68 -28.88 -10.74
C ASP A 179 10.84 -29.87 -11.90
N THR A 180 9.74 -30.52 -12.32
CA THR A 180 9.75 -31.52 -13.37
C THR A 180 9.43 -30.95 -14.75
N TYR A 181 8.41 -30.09 -14.84
CA TYR A 181 7.97 -29.46 -16.10
C TYR A 181 7.23 -28.17 -15.83
N THR A 182 7.66 -27.09 -16.48
CA THR A 182 6.98 -25.79 -16.44
C THR A 182 6.39 -25.48 -17.81
N ASP A 183 5.07 -25.30 -17.86
CA ASP A 183 4.38 -24.82 -19.06
C ASP A 183 4.55 -23.29 -19.19
N TRP A 184 5.59 -22.88 -19.89
CA TRP A 184 5.90 -21.46 -20.13
C TRP A 184 4.78 -20.71 -20.84
N GLY A 185 3.98 -21.40 -21.67
CA GLY A 185 2.83 -20.79 -22.32
C GLY A 185 1.76 -20.33 -21.31
N GLN A 186 1.50 -21.15 -20.29
CA GLN A 186 0.59 -20.79 -19.20
C GLN A 186 1.20 -19.72 -18.30
N VAL A 187 2.49 -19.81 -17.97
CA VAL A 187 3.20 -18.80 -17.14
C VAL A 187 3.11 -17.42 -17.81
N PHE A 188 3.40 -17.31 -19.10
CA PHE A 188 3.30 -16.03 -19.81
C PHE A 188 1.86 -15.53 -19.94
N ALA A 189 0.89 -16.41 -20.20
CA ALA A 189 -0.52 -16.03 -20.24
C ALA A 189 -1.01 -15.50 -18.87
N PHE A 190 -0.67 -16.18 -17.77
CA PHE A 190 -1.00 -15.73 -16.41
C PHE A 190 -0.36 -14.38 -16.09
N SER A 191 0.94 -14.23 -16.38
CA SER A 191 1.68 -12.98 -16.16
C SER A 191 1.07 -11.82 -16.96
N THR A 192 0.69 -12.05 -18.20
CA THR A 192 0.04 -11.03 -19.04
C THR A 192 -1.28 -10.55 -18.41
N LEU A 193 -2.13 -11.47 -17.97
CA LEU A 193 -3.38 -11.11 -17.28
C LEU A 193 -3.15 -10.38 -15.96
N MET A 194 -2.11 -10.78 -15.21
CA MET A 194 -1.76 -10.15 -13.93
C MET A 194 -1.27 -8.70 -14.09
N VAL A 195 -0.66 -8.34 -15.20
CA VAL A 195 -0.15 -6.99 -15.47
C VAL A 195 -1.27 -6.01 -15.86
N ILE A 196 -2.40 -6.49 -16.40
CA ILE A 196 -3.49 -5.63 -16.90
C ILE A 196 -3.94 -4.58 -15.87
N PRO A 197 -4.25 -4.90 -14.59
CA PRO A 197 -4.67 -3.88 -13.62
C PRO A 197 -3.61 -2.81 -13.36
N THR A 198 -2.33 -3.18 -13.34
CA THR A 198 -1.23 -2.23 -13.20
C THR A 198 -1.12 -1.31 -14.42
N MET A 199 -1.32 -1.83 -15.63
CA MET A 199 -1.37 -1.02 -16.86
C MET A 199 -2.56 -0.04 -16.84
N ILE A 200 -3.74 -0.51 -16.45
CA ILE A 200 -4.93 0.35 -16.31
C ILE A 200 -4.65 1.47 -15.30
N LEU A 201 -4.10 1.14 -14.14
CA LEU A 201 -3.73 2.13 -13.13
C LEU A 201 -2.75 3.16 -13.69
N PHE A 202 -1.73 2.73 -14.42
CA PHE A 202 -0.78 3.63 -15.05
C PHE A 202 -1.45 4.55 -16.07
N LEU A 203 -2.29 4.03 -16.96
CA LEU A 203 -3.00 4.83 -17.96
C LEU A 203 -3.95 5.86 -17.34
N VAL A 204 -4.62 5.51 -16.24
CA VAL A 204 -5.52 6.43 -15.52
C VAL A 204 -4.75 7.53 -14.81
N PHE A 205 -3.62 7.20 -14.18
CA PHE A 205 -2.86 8.11 -13.32
C PHE A 205 -1.55 8.63 -13.94
N GLN A 206 -1.31 8.45 -15.26
CA GLN A 206 -0.06 8.87 -15.92
C GLN A 206 0.29 10.35 -15.72
N LYS A 207 -0.70 11.25 -15.68
CA LYS A 207 -0.47 12.70 -15.45
C LYS A 207 0.11 12.96 -14.05
N GLN A 208 -0.35 12.24 -13.02
CA GLN A 208 0.15 12.34 -11.66
C GLN A 208 1.57 11.79 -11.53
N PHE A 209 1.90 10.71 -12.25
CA PHE A 209 3.27 10.19 -12.33
C PHE A 209 4.24 11.23 -12.91
N VAL A 210 3.89 11.85 -14.02
CA VAL A 210 4.74 12.86 -14.66
C VAL A 210 4.92 14.10 -13.76
N ALA A 211 3.84 14.59 -13.13
CA ALA A 211 3.90 15.74 -12.23
C ALA A 211 4.80 15.51 -11.01
N SER A 212 4.83 14.29 -10.45
CA SER A 212 5.69 13.96 -9.31
C SER A 212 7.18 13.90 -9.67
N VAL A 213 7.52 13.45 -10.88
CA VAL A 213 8.90 13.40 -11.37
C VAL A 213 9.43 14.80 -11.70
N THR A 214 8.61 15.65 -12.32
CA THR A 214 9.01 17.02 -12.68
C THR A 214 9.20 17.93 -11.46
N SER A 215 8.39 17.77 -10.40
CA SER A 215 8.53 18.55 -9.17
C SER A 215 9.80 18.21 -8.37
N SER A 216 10.35 17.03 -8.53
CA SER A 216 11.63 16.63 -7.91
C SER A 216 12.86 17.08 -8.71
N GLY A 217 12.70 17.36 -10.01
CA GLY A 217 13.79 17.77 -10.92
C GLY A 217 14.08 19.26 -10.96
N ILE A 218 13.24 20.14 -10.39
CA ILE A 218 13.39 21.61 -10.48
C ILE A 218 14.00 22.22 -9.20
N LYS A 219 14.57 21.41 -8.31
CA LYS A 219 15.36 21.88 -7.16
C LYS A 219 16.85 21.67 -7.44
N GLY A 220 17.34 22.27 -8.53
CA GLY A 220 18.74 22.47 -8.82
C GLY A 220 19.00 23.94 -9.04
#